data_556d0a80641124cc37838db8e71c548e
#
_entry.id   556d0a80641124cc37838db8e71c548e
#
_cell.length_a   1.000
_cell.length_b   1.000
_cell.length_c   1.000
_cell.angle_alpha   90.00
_cell.angle_beta   90.00
_cell.angle_gamma   90.00
#
_symmetry.space_group_name_H-M   'P 1'
#
loop_
_entity.id
_entity.type
_entity.pdbx_description
1 polymer ?
#
loop_
_entity_poly.entity_id
_entity_poly.type
_entity_poly.pdbx_seq_one_letter_code
_entity_poly.pdbx_strand_id
1 'polypeptide(L)'
;MGKTKKDETLSSAQPFEFSKEFQNKLDSLNLSETVMDIKENGYAVVDSGESQNFNKELREVCVELSKETEGPARGYAASILLGRHPIFEKAILNPKLLALAEVMCGKGALLSQLIASIRPQGAQEIGLHADQNWFPAPFPVHNQLFTVCWALDDFTKEGGSTKVIPGSHKKRRHPLPDEIVEQKGAIPIECSAGSLAMWDGSVWHSNYPRKAEGSRVVIHITFCRLALRPVENYDHLDEDWLKNKPSELSVLLGRDDFLGHKDFKKGGAGGETEKLFKTFTRARS
;
A
#
# COMPACT_ATOMS: atom_id res chain seq x y z
N MET A 1 -37.09 -31.89 3.67
CA MET A 1 -36.96 -30.53 3.14
C MET A 1 -35.66 -29.94 3.68
N GLY A 2 -34.59 -30.14 2.91
CA GLY A 2 -33.27 -29.62 3.23
C GLY A 2 -33.25 -28.11 2.98
N LYS A 3 -32.89 -27.33 3.99
CA LYS A 3 -32.53 -25.93 3.81
C LYS A 3 -31.26 -25.90 2.96
N THR A 4 -31.39 -25.55 1.68
CA THR A 4 -30.28 -25.12 0.86
C THR A 4 -29.57 -24.00 1.60
N LYS A 5 -28.31 -24.20 1.99
CA LYS A 5 -27.42 -23.11 2.35
C LYS A 5 -27.52 -22.10 1.20
N LYS A 6 -28.09 -20.94 1.46
CA LYS A 6 -27.95 -19.81 0.55
C LYS A 6 -26.45 -19.67 0.30
N ASP A 7 -26.08 -19.82 -0.94
CA ASP A 7 -24.78 -19.43 -1.44
C ASP A 7 -24.58 -17.97 -1.02
N GLU A 8 -23.73 -17.74 -0.04
CA GLU A 8 -23.28 -16.41 0.36
C GLU A 8 -22.34 -15.92 -0.74
N THR A 9 -22.93 -15.73 -1.90
CA THR A 9 -22.20 -15.27 -3.08
C THR A 9 -21.95 -13.79 -3.01
N LEU A 10 -20.68 -13.42 -2.94
CA LEU A 10 -19.97 -12.33 -3.64
C LEU A 10 -20.64 -10.99 -3.89
N SER A 11 -21.94 -10.90 -4.05
CA SER A 11 -22.61 -9.68 -4.52
C SER A 11 -22.89 -8.65 -3.42
N SER A 12 -22.65 -8.98 -2.16
CA SER A 12 -22.98 -8.13 -1.02
C SER A 12 -21.81 -7.75 -0.12
N ALA A 13 -20.58 -8.20 -0.41
CA ALA A 13 -19.43 -7.81 0.40
C ALA A 13 -19.17 -6.31 0.24
N GLN A 14 -19.39 -5.58 1.32
CA GLN A 14 -19.10 -4.14 1.37
C GLN A 14 -17.63 -3.91 1.75
N PRO A 15 -17.06 -2.75 1.42
CA PRO A 15 -15.76 -2.37 1.96
C PRO A 15 -15.76 -2.47 3.49
N PHE A 16 -14.67 -3.03 4.03
CA PHE A 16 -14.49 -3.22 5.49
C PHE A 16 -15.45 -4.21 6.16
N GLU A 17 -16.07 -5.10 5.41
CA GLU A 17 -16.73 -6.30 5.94
C GLU A 17 -15.74 -7.47 5.88
N PHE A 18 -15.48 -8.10 7.02
CA PHE A 18 -14.48 -9.17 7.15
C PHE A 18 -15.10 -10.42 7.75
N SER A 19 -14.51 -11.58 7.45
CA SER A 19 -14.80 -12.81 8.16
C SER A 19 -14.37 -12.69 9.62
N LYS A 20 -14.98 -13.50 10.48
CA LYS A 20 -14.60 -13.57 11.90
C LYS A 20 -13.12 -13.96 12.07
N GLU A 21 -12.62 -14.84 11.21
CA GLU A 21 -11.22 -15.26 11.24
C GLU A 21 -10.28 -14.08 10.93
N PHE A 22 -10.60 -13.32 9.88
CA PHE A 22 -9.78 -12.15 9.52
C PHE A 22 -9.89 -11.03 10.55
N GLN A 23 -11.08 -10.82 11.12
CA GLN A 23 -11.25 -9.87 12.23
C GLN A 23 -10.38 -10.26 13.44
N ASN A 24 -10.35 -11.54 13.83
CA ASN A 24 -9.46 -12.01 14.89
C ASN A 24 -7.98 -11.77 14.58
N LYS A 25 -7.57 -11.89 13.31
CA LYS A 25 -6.21 -11.55 12.87
C LYS A 25 -5.91 -10.07 13.07
N LEU A 26 -6.84 -9.18 12.68
CA LEU A 26 -6.70 -7.74 12.88
C LEU A 26 -6.60 -7.37 14.37
N ASP A 27 -7.44 -7.97 15.21
CA ASP A 27 -7.43 -7.77 16.65
C ASP A 27 -6.09 -8.22 17.28
N SER A 28 -5.58 -9.38 16.87
CA SER A 28 -4.28 -9.91 17.34
C SER A 28 -3.08 -9.03 16.98
N LEU A 29 -3.19 -8.26 15.90
CA LEU A 29 -2.19 -7.31 15.44
C LEU A 29 -2.44 -5.87 15.95
N ASN A 30 -3.47 -5.67 16.77
CA ASN A 30 -3.92 -4.37 17.27
C ASN A 30 -4.23 -3.37 16.13
N LEU A 31 -4.92 -3.83 15.07
CA LEU A 31 -5.22 -3.03 13.88
C LEU A 31 -6.68 -2.56 13.79
N SER A 32 -7.56 -2.96 14.72
CA SER A 32 -9.00 -2.64 14.62
C SER A 32 -9.28 -1.14 14.61
N GLU A 33 -8.62 -0.34 15.44
CA GLU A 33 -8.73 1.12 15.43
C GLU A 33 -8.16 1.71 14.13
N THR A 34 -6.98 1.24 13.70
CA THR A 34 -6.35 1.67 12.43
C THR A 34 -7.28 1.47 11.24
N VAL A 35 -7.96 0.32 11.17
CA VAL A 35 -8.92 0.00 10.11
C VAL A 35 -10.13 0.94 10.17
N MET A 36 -10.63 1.27 11.38
CA MET A 36 -11.71 2.22 11.53
C MET A 36 -11.32 3.63 11.12
N ASP A 37 -10.11 4.07 11.45
CA ASP A 37 -9.59 5.37 11.01
C ASP A 37 -9.50 5.46 9.48
N ILE A 38 -8.98 4.42 8.81
CA ILE A 38 -8.95 4.39 7.34
C ILE A 38 -10.37 4.46 6.78
N LYS A 39 -11.31 3.69 7.34
CA LYS A 39 -12.70 3.67 6.89
C LYS A 39 -13.36 5.04 7.00
N GLU A 40 -13.17 5.73 8.12
CA GLU A 40 -13.84 7.01 8.39
C GLU A 40 -13.11 8.20 7.77
N ASN A 41 -11.81 8.25 7.89
CA ASN A 41 -10.97 9.40 7.53
C ASN A 41 -10.24 9.21 6.19
N GLY A 42 -10.09 7.97 5.72
CA GLY A 42 -9.33 7.61 4.51
C GLY A 42 -7.83 7.48 4.75
N TYR A 43 -7.34 7.68 5.97
CA TYR A 43 -5.93 7.56 6.34
C TYR A 43 -5.80 7.08 7.79
N ALA A 44 -4.65 6.54 8.12
CA ALA A 44 -4.30 6.17 9.49
C ALA A 44 -2.78 6.14 9.69
N VAL A 45 -2.38 6.02 10.95
CA VAL A 45 -0.99 5.77 11.36
C VAL A 45 -0.98 4.64 12.36
N VAL A 46 0.00 3.75 12.24
CA VAL A 46 0.26 2.70 13.23
C VAL A 46 1.76 2.47 13.36
N ASP A 47 2.21 2.12 14.55
CA ASP A 47 3.58 1.66 14.77
C ASP A 47 3.82 0.34 14.03
N SER A 48 4.94 0.22 13.29
CA SER A 48 5.26 -0.99 12.52
C SER A 48 5.50 -2.22 13.41
N GLY A 49 5.87 -2.01 14.66
CA GLY A 49 6.31 -3.05 15.59
C GLY A 49 7.76 -3.49 15.39
N GLU A 50 8.48 -2.86 14.47
CA GLU A 50 9.89 -3.17 14.21
C GLU A 50 10.83 -2.44 15.17
N SER A 51 11.99 -3.03 15.41
CA SER A 51 12.99 -2.44 16.29
C SER A 51 13.59 -1.15 15.73
N GLN A 52 14.08 -0.27 16.59
CA GLN A 52 14.80 0.94 16.17
C GLN A 52 16.03 0.59 15.32
N ASN A 53 16.73 -0.51 15.64
CA ASN A 53 17.87 -0.96 14.86
C ASN A 53 17.48 -1.38 13.43
N PHE A 54 16.33 -2.06 13.27
CA PHE A 54 15.80 -2.40 11.96
C PHE A 54 15.47 -1.13 11.15
N ASN A 55 14.77 -0.18 11.75
CA ASN A 55 14.41 1.08 11.09
C ASN A 55 15.65 1.90 10.70
N LYS A 56 16.69 1.89 11.54
CA LYS A 56 17.96 2.55 11.26
C LYS A 56 18.68 1.91 10.07
N GLU A 57 18.82 0.57 10.07
CA GLU A 57 19.42 -0.18 8.97
C GLU A 57 18.65 0.06 7.67
N LEU A 58 17.32 -0.02 7.71
CA LEU A 58 16.45 0.23 6.56
C LEU A 58 16.67 1.62 5.98
N ARG A 59 16.80 2.63 6.85
CA ARG A 59 17.10 4.01 6.45
C ARG A 59 18.47 4.13 5.78
N GLU A 60 19.51 3.53 6.36
CA GLU A 60 20.87 3.57 5.83
C GLU A 60 20.95 2.95 4.43
N VAL A 61 20.30 1.80 4.23
CA VAL A 61 20.23 1.15 2.92
C VAL A 61 19.48 2.02 1.91
N CYS A 62 18.37 2.65 2.29
CA CYS A 62 17.65 3.57 1.41
C CYS A 62 18.51 4.75 0.99
N VAL A 63 19.25 5.35 1.91
CA VAL A 63 20.16 6.47 1.63
C VAL A 63 21.27 6.04 0.68
N GLU A 64 21.86 4.86 0.90
CA GLU A 64 22.94 4.35 0.05
C GLU A 64 22.46 4.13 -1.39
N LEU A 65 21.35 3.45 -1.57
CA LEU A 65 20.80 3.17 -2.90
C LEU A 65 20.34 4.44 -3.64
N SER A 66 19.93 5.48 -2.91
CA SER A 66 19.49 6.74 -3.51
C SER A 66 20.64 7.60 -4.06
N LYS A 67 21.89 7.33 -3.67
CA LYS A 67 23.07 8.00 -4.25
C LYS A 67 23.27 7.68 -5.72
N GLU A 68 22.66 6.61 -6.22
CA GLU A 68 22.72 6.21 -7.62
C GLU A 68 21.86 7.10 -8.52
N THR A 69 20.98 7.90 -7.94
CA THR A 69 20.08 8.78 -8.69
C THR A 69 20.24 10.23 -8.27
N GLU A 70 20.63 11.08 -9.21
CA GLU A 70 20.53 12.52 -9.03
C GLU A 70 19.06 12.93 -9.27
N GLY A 71 18.42 13.45 -8.25
CA GLY A 71 17.01 13.83 -8.30
C GLY A 71 16.82 15.31 -8.63
N PRO A 72 15.71 15.66 -9.28
CA PRO A 72 15.28 17.05 -9.45
C PRO A 72 14.95 17.68 -8.08
N ALA A 73 14.60 18.98 -8.07
CA ALA A 73 14.24 19.77 -6.87
C ALA A 73 13.22 19.14 -5.91
N ARG A 74 12.63 18.02 -6.27
CA ARG A 74 11.69 17.22 -5.43
C ARG A 74 12.37 16.24 -4.48
N GLY A 75 13.68 16.04 -4.58
CA GLY A 75 14.45 15.07 -3.78
C GLY A 75 14.96 13.90 -4.60
N TYR A 76 15.55 12.92 -3.91
CA TYR A 76 16.13 11.72 -4.50
C TYR A 76 15.19 10.53 -4.31
N ALA A 77 15.22 9.57 -5.22
CA ALA A 77 14.43 8.35 -5.11
C ALA A 77 15.21 7.14 -5.62
N ALA A 78 15.02 5.99 -4.98
CA ALA A 78 15.45 4.71 -5.49
C ALA A 78 14.22 3.82 -5.66
N SER A 79 14.01 3.30 -6.86
CA SER A 79 12.85 2.47 -7.23
C SER A 79 13.22 1.01 -7.35
N ILE A 80 12.19 0.14 -7.43
CA ILE A 80 12.34 -1.31 -7.59
C ILE A 80 13.27 -1.88 -6.51
N LEU A 81 12.96 -1.57 -5.25
CA LEU A 81 13.84 -1.91 -4.12
C LEU A 81 13.83 -3.38 -3.77
N LEU A 82 12.75 -4.10 -4.05
CA LEU A 82 12.67 -5.53 -3.76
C LEU A 82 13.73 -6.29 -4.58
N GLY A 83 14.46 -7.18 -3.89
CA GLY A 83 15.59 -7.91 -4.48
C GLY A 83 16.93 -7.16 -4.44
N ARG A 84 16.95 -5.85 -4.16
CA ARG A 84 18.20 -5.08 -4.07
C ARG A 84 18.93 -5.22 -2.73
N HIS A 85 18.20 -5.53 -1.66
CA HIS A 85 18.77 -5.83 -0.34
C HIS A 85 17.77 -6.67 0.48
N PRO A 86 18.21 -7.68 1.27
CA PRO A 86 17.32 -8.54 2.05
C PRO A 86 16.43 -7.81 3.05
N ILE A 87 16.80 -6.60 3.49
CA ILE A 87 16.03 -5.81 4.43
C ILE A 87 14.66 -5.40 3.86
N PHE A 88 14.55 -5.21 2.54
CA PHE A 88 13.28 -4.88 1.89
C PHE A 88 12.33 -6.07 1.87
N GLU A 89 12.85 -7.30 1.79
CA GLU A 89 12.04 -8.50 1.93
C GLU A 89 11.42 -8.57 3.33
N LYS A 90 12.22 -8.30 4.37
CA LYS A 90 11.73 -8.25 5.76
C LYS A 90 10.70 -7.14 5.95
N ALA A 91 10.95 -5.95 5.39
CA ALA A 91 10.03 -4.82 5.50
C ALA A 91 8.68 -5.14 4.86
N ILE A 92 8.67 -5.66 3.61
CA ILE A 92 7.42 -5.94 2.89
C ILE A 92 6.63 -7.12 3.51
N LEU A 93 7.28 -8.00 4.25
CA LEU A 93 6.66 -9.12 4.96
C LEU A 93 6.19 -8.76 6.37
N ASN A 94 6.26 -7.49 6.77
CA ASN A 94 5.75 -7.05 8.08
C ASN A 94 4.26 -7.45 8.23
N PRO A 95 3.88 -8.16 9.31
CA PRO A 95 2.54 -8.73 9.45
C PRO A 95 1.42 -7.68 9.47
N LYS A 96 1.67 -6.52 10.07
CA LYS A 96 0.69 -5.41 10.08
C LYS A 96 0.50 -4.85 8.67
N LEU A 97 1.60 -4.65 7.94
CA LEU A 97 1.58 -4.16 6.57
C LEU A 97 0.79 -5.10 5.65
N LEU A 98 1.05 -6.41 5.73
CA LEU A 98 0.34 -7.41 4.92
C LEU A 98 -1.15 -7.49 5.27
N ALA A 99 -1.50 -7.44 6.56
CA ALA A 99 -2.90 -7.44 6.97
C ALA A 99 -3.65 -6.19 6.47
N LEU A 100 -3.02 -5.01 6.53
CA LEU A 100 -3.59 -3.77 6.01
C LEU A 100 -3.71 -3.77 4.47
N ALA A 101 -2.73 -4.36 3.77
CA ALA A 101 -2.83 -4.56 2.33
C ALA A 101 -4.03 -5.45 1.96
N GLU A 102 -4.28 -6.53 2.73
CA GLU A 102 -5.44 -7.40 2.55
C GLU A 102 -6.76 -6.67 2.86
N VAL A 103 -6.81 -5.84 3.92
CA VAL A 103 -7.97 -4.96 4.21
C VAL A 103 -8.31 -4.08 3.01
N MET A 104 -7.32 -3.44 2.43
CA MET A 104 -7.51 -2.39 1.43
C MET A 104 -7.63 -2.93 -0.01
N CYS A 105 -6.82 -3.90 -0.36
CA CYS A 105 -6.76 -4.44 -1.72
C CYS A 105 -7.31 -5.87 -1.85
N GLY A 106 -7.72 -6.49 -0.74
CA GLY A 106 -8.25 -7.86 -0.73
C GLY A 106 -7.15 -8.91 -0.71
N LYS A 107 -7.56 -10.16 -0.52
CA LYS A 107 -6.67 -11.32 -0.53
C LYS A 107 -5.96 -11.43 -1.88
N GLY A 108 -4.65 -11.71 -1.86
CA GLY A 108 -3.83 -11.73 -3.07
C GLY A 108 -3.45 -10.34 -3.57
N ALA A 109 -3.49 -9.31 -2.71
CA ALA A 109 -2.98 -8.00 -3.04
C ALA A 109 -1.55 -8.08 -3.59
N LEU A 110 -1.28 -7.35 -4.67
CA LEU A 110 0.03 -7.31 -5.30
C LEU A 110 0.85 -6.13 -4.80
N LEU A 111 2.15 -6.32 -4.69
CA LEU A 111 3.10 -5.22 -4.55
C LEU A 111 3.15 -4.45 -5.87
N SER A 112 2.63 -3.24 -5.86
CA SER A 112 2.62 -2.39 -7.05
C SER A 112 3.88 -1.56 -7.18
N GLN A 113 4.41 -1.07 -6.04
CA GLN A 113 5.58 -0.19 -6.03
C GLN A 113 6.28 -0.24 -4.68
N LEU A 114 7.63 -0.21 -4.70
CA LEU A 114 8.47 -0.11 -3.52
C LEU A 114 9.61 0.89 -3.78
N ILE A 115 9.43 2.12 -3.30
CA ILE A 115 10.32 3.25 -3.59
C ILE A 115 10.81 3.90 -2.31
N ALA A 116 12.12 4.11 -2.18
CA ALA A 116 12.67 5.04 -1.21
C ALA A 116 12.59 6.47 -1.76
N SER A 117 12.15 7.40 -0.94
CA SER A 117 12.11 8.82 -1.26
C SER A 117 12.86 9.60 -0.18
N ILE A 118 13.81 10.41 -0.62
CA ILE A 118 14.63 11.27 0.24
C ILE A 118 14.36 12.72 -0.13
N ARG A 119 13.81 13.46 0.82
CA ARG A 119 13.44 14.85 0.62
C ARG A 119 14.36 15.75 1.42
N PRO A 120 15.28 16.49 0.75
CA PRO A 120 16.18 17.45 1.41
C PRO A 120 15.42 18.70 1.87
N GLN A 121 16.06 19.53 2.66
CA GLN A 121 15.59 20.88 2.97
C GLN A 121 15.30 21.66 1.68
N GLY A 122 14.19 22.39 1.64
CA GLY A 122 13.75 23.15 0.46
C GLY A 122 12.95 22.32 -0.54
N ALA A 123 12.77 21.00 -0.35
CA ALA A 123 11.92 20.19 -1.21
C ALA A 123 10.48 20.71 -1.21
N GLN A 124 9.96 20.92 -2.41
CA GLN A 124 8.68 21.59 -2.64
C GLN A 124 7.48 20.67 -2.48
N GLU A 125 6.31 21.25 -2.31
CA GLU A 125 5.03 20.55 -2.32
C GLU A 125 4.77 19.88 -3.67
N ILE A 126 4.15 18.69 -3.64
CA ILE A 126 3.52 18.05 -4.81
C ILE A 126 2.05 18.51 -4.87
N GLY A 127 1.49 18.63 -6.07
CA GLY A 127 0.07 18.99 -6.21
C GLY A 127 -0.86 18.01 -5.50
N LEU A 128 -1.96 18.52 -4.95
CA LEU A 128 -3.00 17.70 -4.33
C LEU A 128 -3.60 16.73 -5.36
N HIS A 129 -3.66 15.43 -5.04
CA HIS A 129 -4.15 14.37 -5.93
C HIS A 129 -4.72 13.19 -5.15
N ALA A 130 -5.29 12.23 -5.86
CA ALA A 130 -5.59 10.89 -5.39
C ALA A 130 -4.74 9.89 -6.19
N ASP A 131 -4.32 8.80 -5.56
CA ASP A 131 -3.45 7.79 -6.22
C ASP A 131 -4.17 6.99 -7.30
N GLN A 132 -5.49 6.95 -7.28
CA GLN A 132 -6.30 6.23 -8.27
C GLN A 132 -6.34 6.92 -9.66
N ASN A 133 -5.18 7.28 -10.19
CA ASN A 133 -5.02 8.06 -11.42
C ASN A 133 -5.56 7.38 -12.69
N TRP A 134 -5.72 6.06 -12.66
CA TRP A 134 -6.12 5.28 -13.84
C TRP A 134 -7.60 4.94 -13.87
N PHE A 135 -8.36 5.42 -12.89
CA PHE A 135 -9.79 5.15 -12.80
C PHE A 135 -10.59 6.42 -13.11
N PRO A 136 -11.59 6.32 -14.00
CA PRO A 136 -12.53 7.41 -14.18
C PRO A 136 -13.40 7.59 -12.94
N ALA A 137 -13.89 8.81 -12.72
CA ALA A 137 -14.89 9.04 -11.68
C ALA A 137 -16.26 8.49 -12.11
N PRO A 138 -17.07 7.97 -11.19
CA PRO A 138 -16.77 7.79 -9.76
C PRO A 138 -15.81 6.62 -9.53
N PHE A 139 -14.80 6.79 -8.70
CA PHE A 139 -13.89 5.69 -8.35
C PHE A 139 -14.67 4.49 -7.79
N PRO A 140 -14.16 3.27 -7.94
CA PRO A 140 -14.77 2.10 -7.33
C PRO A 140 -14.99 2.29 -5.83
N VAL A 141 -16.07 1.70 -5.29
CA VAL A 141 -16.36 1.75 -3.84
C VAL A 141 -15.28 1.03 -3.04
N HIS A 142 -14.79 -0.08 -3.58
CA HIS A 142 -13.65 -0.79 -3.03
C HIS A 142 -12.36 -0.11 -3.47
N ASN A 143 -11.47 0.16 -2.52
CA ASN A 143 -10.16 0.70 -2.81
C ASN A 143 -9.40 -0.20 -3.81
N GLN A 144 -8.69 0.40 -4.74
CA GLN A 144 -7.94 -0.29 -5.79
C GLN A 144 -6.43 -0.21 -5.58
N LEU A 145 -5.98 0.89 -4.98
CA LEU A 145 -4.59 1.17 -4.66
C LEU A 145 -4.50 1.59 -3.19
N PHE A 146 -3.51 1.08 -2.51
CA PHE A 146 -3.26 1.37 -1.10
C PHE A 146 -1.79 1.73 -0.92
N THR A 147 -1.55 2.95 -0.46
CA THR A 147 -0.20 3.45 -0.25
C THR A 147 0.11 3.55 1.24
N VAL A 148 1.27 3.03 1.61
CA VAL A 148 1.86 3.12 2.94
C VAL A 148 3.20 3.82 2.83
N CYS A 149 3.40 4.85 3.65
CA CYS A 149 4.71 5.45 3.90
C CYS A 149 5.29 4.86 5.18
N TRP A 150 6.34 4.08 5.07
CA TRP A 150 7.15 3.70 6.23
C TRP A 150 8.05 4.86 6.57
N ALA A 151 7.75 5.56 7.67
CA ALA A 151 8.52 6.72 8.11
C ALA A 151 9.86 6.26 8.70
N LEU A 152 10.97 6.62 8.06
CA LEU A 152 12.33 6.32 8.54
C LEU A 152 12.97 7.52 9.26
N ASP A 153 12.33 8.67 9.19
CA ASP A 153 12.53 9.85 10.02
C ASP A 153 11.17 10.33 10.53
N ASP A 154 11.16 11.14 11.57
CA ASP A 154 9.91 11.69 12.11
C ASP A 154 9.14 12.47 11.03
N PHE A 155 7.87 12.16 10.92
CA PHE A 155 6.94 12.93 10.10
C PHE A 155 6.41 14.09 10.89
N THR A 156 6.79 15.31 10.49
CA THR A 156 6.27 16.55 11.03
C THR A 156 5.92 17.50 9.88
N LYS A 157 5.04 18.43 10.12
CA LYS A 157 4.67 19.44 9.11
C LYS A 157 5.90 20.19 8.59
N GLU A 158 6.78 20.66 9.47
CA GLU A 158 8.03 21.34 9.10
C GLU A 158 9.03 20.40 8.40
N GLY A 159 8.98 19.11 8.73
CA GLY A 159 9.73 18.04 8.06
C GLY A 159 9.20 17.69 6.67
N GLY A 160 8.11 18.31 6.22
CA GLY A 160 7.51 18.05 4.93
C GLY A 160 6.73 16.74 4.88
N SER A 161 6.00 16.40 5.95
CA SER A 161 5.16 15.19 6.02
C SER A 161 4.06 15.19 4.96
N THR A 162 3.45 14.04 4.77
CA THR A 162 2.25 13.91 3.93
C THR A 162 1.14 14.81 4.46
N LYS A 163 0.50 15.51 3.56
CA LYS A 163 -0.70 16.32 3.78
C LYS A 163 -1.90 15.51 3.30
N VAL A 164 -2.96 15.46 4.06
CA VAL A 164 -4.18 14.72 3.71
C VAL A 164 -5.42 15.56 3.97
N ILE A 165 -6.47 15.37 3.16
CA ILE A 165 -7.80 15.92 3.41
C ILE A 165 -8.69 14.77 3.92
N PRO A 166 -8.93 14.67 5.24
CA PRO A 166 -9.72 13.59 5.82
C PRO A 166 -11.10 13.49 5.19
N GLY A 167 -11.56 12.25 4.95
CA GLY A 167 -12.89 11.99 4.38
C GLY A 167 -13.03 12.26 2.88
N SER A 168 -11.99 12.78 2.20
CA SER A 168 -12.06 13.09 0.76
C SER A 168 -12.24 11.85 -0.12
N HIS A 169 -11.81 10.67 0.33
CA HIS A 169 -12.04 9.39 -0.36
C HIS A 169 -13.52 9.11 -0.62
N LYS A 170 -14.42 9.61 0.24
CA LYS A 170 -15.88 9.47 0.08
C LYS A 170 -16.41 10.22 -1.15
N LYS A 171 -15.66 11.19 -1.70
CA LYS A 171 -16.01 11.89 -2.94
C LYS A 171 -15.78 11.05 -4.21
N ARG A 172 -14.96 10.01 -4.14
CA ARG A 172 -14.71 9.04 -5.21
C ARG A 172 -14.34 9.69 -6.55
N ARG A 173 -13.49 10.72 -6.52
CA ARG A 173 -12.97 11.44 -7.67
C ARG A 173 -11.68 12.17 -7.32
N HIS A 174 -10.98 12.62 -8.33
CA HIS A 174 -9.86 13.55 -8.13
C HIS A 174 -10.35 14.91 -7.62
N PRO A 175 -9.48 15.69 -6.94
CA PRO A 175 -9.80 17.07 -6.58
C PRO A 175 -9.99 17.92 -7.84
N LEU A 176 -10.91 18.87 -7.79
CA LEU A 176 -11.13 19.89 -8.82
C LEU A 176 -10.05 20.99 -8.74
N PRO A 177 -9.85 21.80 -9.79
CA PRO A 177 -8.82 22.84 -9.80
C PRO A 177 -8.88 23.82 -8.62
N ASP A 178 -10.05 24.24 -8.19
CA ASP A 178 -10.27 25.09 -7.01
C ASP A 178 -9.90 24.35 -5.71
N GLU A 179 -10.28 23.08 -5.58
CA GLU A 179 -9.94 22.26 -4.43
C GLU A 179 -8.42 22.00 -4.32
N ILE A 180 -7.71 21.90 -5.46
CA ILE A 180 -6.25 21.80 -5.50
C ILE A 180 -5.60 23.06 -4.98
N VAL A 181 -6.15 24.22 -5.26
CA VAL A 181 -5.62 25.51 -4.82
C VAL A 181 -5.96 25.76 -3.34
N GLU A 182 -7.21 25.59 -2.96
CA GLU A 182 -7.70 25.96 -1.62
C GLU A 182 -7.24 24.97 -0.55
N GLN A 183 -7.17 23.67 -0.86
CA GLN A 183 -6.77 22.58 0.04
C GLN A 183 -7.49 22.64 1.40
N LYS A 184 -8.76 23.02 1.39
CA LYS A 184 -9.56 23.25 2.60
C LYS A 184 -9.64 21.98 3.46
N GLY A 185 -9.31 22.13 4.74
CA GLY A 185 -9.33 21.01 5.71
C GLY A 185 -8.11 20.10 5.64
N ALA A 186 -7.08 20.47 4.89
CA ALA A 186 -5.83 19.71 4.83
C ALA A 186 -5.07 19.75 6.17
N ILE A 187 -4.64 18.59 6.63
CA ILE A 187 -3.87 18.40 7.86
C ILE A 187 -2.58 17.62 7.58
N PRO A 188 -1.53 17.78 8.38
CA PRO A 188 -0.35 16.93 8.30
C PRO A 188 -0.65 15.54 8.86
N ILE A 189 -0.07 14.50 8.26
CA ILE A 189 0.11 13.22 8.93
C ILE A 189 1.41 13.34 9.71
N GLU A 190 1.33 13.27 11.02
CA GLU A 190 2.50 13.36 11.90
C GLU A 190 2.68 12.05 12.67
N CYS A 191 3.91 11.54 12.71
CA CYS A 191 4.25 10.30 13.41
C CYS A 191 5.75 10.20 13.63
N SER A 192 6.15 9.35 14.58
CA SER A 192 7.55 9.03 14.85
C SER A 192 8.14 8.11 13.78
N ALA A 193 9.45 8.14 13.63
CA ALA A 193 10.20 7.16 12.85
C ALA A 193 9.86 5.71 13.30
N GLY A 194 9.71 4.81 12.35
CA GLY A 194 9.25 3.43 12.57
C GLY A 194 7.75 3.24 12.39
N SER A 195 6.97 4.32 12.21
CA SER A 195 5.53 4.24 11.95
C SER A 195 5.21 3.97 10.48
N LEU A 196 4.06 3.35 10.26
CA LEU A 196 3.39 3.18 8.97
C LEU A 196 2.31 4.25 8.87
N ALA A 197 2.50 5.25 8.04
CA ALA A 197 1.49 6.24 7.68
C ALA A 197 0.86 5.83 6.37
N MET A 198 -0.47 5.74 6.30
CA MET A 198 -1.15 5.11 5.17
C MET A 198 -2.43 5.80 4.76
N TRP A 199 -2.87 5.57 3.52
CA TRP A 199 -4.11 6.13 3.01
C TRP A 199 -4.77 5.28 1.93
N ASP A 200 -6.08 5.40 1.85
CA ASP A 200 -6.89 4.91 0.73
C ASP A 200 -6.48 5.63 -0.56
N GLY A 201 -6.32 4.90 -1.64
CA GLY A 201 -5.92 5.47 -2.93
C GLY A 201 -6.86 6.55 -3.48
N SER A 202 -8.08 6.66 -2.92
CA SER A 202 -9.03 7.72 -3.27
C SER A 202 -8.89 8.98 -2.42
N VAL A 203 -8.15 8.94 -1.31
CA VAL A 203 -7.98 10.10 -0.43
C VAL A 203 -7.14 11.17 -1.13
N TRP A 204 -7.55 12.41 -1.01
CA TRP A 204 -6.79 13.53 -1.54
C TRP A 204 -5.62 13.85 -0.63
N HIS A 205 -4.43 13.78 -1.18
CA HIS A 205 -3.21 13.98 -0.44
C HIS A 205 -2.13 14.70 -1.26
N SER A 206 -1.13 15.15 -0.57
CA SER A 206 0.02 15.88 -1.08
C SER A 206 1.15 15.74 -0.03
N ASN A 207 2.07 16.66 0.02
CA ASN A 207 3.02 16.82 1.12
C ASN A 207 3.21 18.30 1.44
N TYR A 208 3.63 18.61 2.66
CA TYR A 208 4.12 19.94 2.97
C TYR A 208 5.52 20.16 2.37
N PRO A 209 5.88 21.40 2.01
CA PRO A 209 7.26 21.72 1.68
C PRO A 209 8.14 21.48 2.92
N ARG A 210 9.34 20.92 2.70
CA ARG A 210 10.26 20.65 3.80
C ARG A 210 11.07 21.91 4.15
N LYS A 211 10.90 22.41 5.37
CA LYS A 211 11.65 23.54 5.92
C LYS A 211 12.78 23.09 6.84
N ALA A 212 12.61 21.96 7.53
CA ALA A 212 13.58 21.42 8.47
C ALA A 212 14.90 21.07 7.77
N GLU A 213 15.99 21.26 8.49
CA GLU A 213 17.34 20.90 8.05
C GLU A 213 17.49 19.40 7.75
N GLY A 214 18.54 19.06 6.99
CA GLY A 214 18.84 17.71 6.59
C GLY A 214 17.81 17.14 5.62
N SER A 215 17.60 15.84 5.66
CA SER A 215 16.67 15.13 4.78
C SER A 215 15.72 14.23 5.53
N ARG A 216 14.53 13.99 4.96
CA ARG A 216 13.57 12.99 5.42
C ARG A 216 13.57 11.81 4.47
N VAL A 217 13.76 10.63 5.02
CA VAL A 217 13.72 9.34 4.30
C VAL A 217 12.41 8.63 4.59
N VAL A 218 11.79 8.11 3.54
CA VAL A 218 10.56 7.32 3.63
C VAL A 218 10.58 6.24 2.55
N ILE A 219 9.99 5.10 2.84
CA ILE A 219 9.65 4.11 1.81
C ILE A 219 8.17 4.24 1.50
N HIS A 220 7.84 4.49 0.24
CA HIS A 220 6.50 4.34 -0.29
C HIS A 220 6.29 2.90 -0.73
N ILE A 221 5.31 2.25 -0.14
CA ILE A 221 4.90 0.89 -0.43
C ILE A 221 3.48 0.96 -0.95
N THR A 222 3.30 0.72 -2.24
CA THR A 222 1.98 0.73 -2.85
C THR A 222 1.55 -0.69 -3.19
N PHE A 223 0.38 -1.06 -2.71
CA PHE A 223 -0.30 -2.30 -3.08
C PHE A 223 -1.43 -2.01 -4.06
N CYS A 224 -1.73 -2.99 -4.89
CA CYS A 224 -2.90 -2.94 -5.76
C CYS A 224 -3.69 -4.25 -5.68
N ARG A 225 -4.95 -4.20 -6.13
CA ARG A 225 -5.76 -5.41 -6.25
C ARG A 225 -5.18 -6.35 -7.29
N LEU A 226 -5.38 -7.65 -7.07
CA LEU A 226 -4.91 -8.74 -7.92
C LEU A 226 -5.20 -8.52 -9.43
N ALA A 227 -6.31 -7.90 -9.78
CA ALA A 227 -6.70 -7.69 -11.17
C ALA A 227 -6.00 -6.50 -11.84
N LEU A 228 -5.18 -5.75 -11.10
CA LEU A 228 -4.45 -4.60 -11.63
C LEU A 228 -3.01 -4.97 -11.96
N ARG A 229 -2.48 -4.30 -12.98
CA ARG A 229 -1.06 -4.40 -13.27
C ARG A 229 -0.27 -3.55 -12.29
N PRO A 230 0.74 -4.10 -11.60
CA PRO A 230 1.68 -3.31 -10.79
C PRO A 230 2.38 -2.22 -11.59
N VAL A 231 2.73 -1.12 -10.93
CA VAL A 231 3.49 0.00 -11.52
C VAL A 231 4.92 -0.42 -11.82
N GLU A 232 5.56 -1.12 -10.87
CA GLU A 232 6.91 -1.64 -11.04
C GLU A 232 6.87 -3.05 -11.62
N ASN A 233 7.89 -3.38 -12.43
CA ASN A 233 8.09 -4.72 -12.96
C ASN A 233 9.15 -5.45 -12.15
N TYR A 234 8.78 -6.61 -11.63
CA TYR A 234 9.64 -7.50 -10.84
C TYR A 234 10.00 -8.80 -11.57
N ASP A 235 9.97 -8.82 -12.90
CA ASP A 235 10.26 -10.03 -13.69
C ASP A 235 11.70 -10.54 -13.53
N HIS A 236 12.61 -9.66 -13.09
CA HIS A 236 13.97 -10.01 -12.72
C HIS A 236 14.07 -10.87 -11.45
N LEU A 237 13.04 -10.88 -10.60
CA LEU A 237 12.92 -11.76 -9.45
C LEU A 237 12.20 -13.03 -9.88
N ASP A 238 12.96 -13.96 -10.47
CA ASP A 238 12.46 -15.17 -11.08
C ASP A 238 12.11 -16.28 -10.07
N GLU A 239 11.75 -17.47 -10.57
CA GLU A 239 11.41 -18.62 -9.75
C GLU A 239 12.61 -19.11 -8.91
N ASP A 240 13.84 -18.98 -9.42
CA ASP A 240 15.05 -19.36 -8.69
C ASP A 240 15.29 -18.42 -7.51
N TRP A 241 15.03 -17.12 -7.68
CA TRP A 241 15.08 -16.17 -6.58
C TRP A 241 14.02 -16.48 -5.51
N LEU A 242 12.81 -16.89 -5.92
CA LEU A 242 11.70 -17.21 -5.00
C LEU A 242 11.85 -18.56 -4.29
N LYS A 243 12.68 -19.47 -4.80
CA LYS A 243 12.73 -20.89 -4.37
C LYS A 243 12.89 -21.12 -2.86
N ASN A 244 13.58 -20.23 -2.17
CA ASN A 244 13.85 -20.34 -0.72
C ASN A 244 13.29 -19.14 0.06
N LYS A 245 12.34 -18.45 -0.53
CA LYS A 245 11.69 -17.26 0.08
C LYS A 245 10.34 -17.63 0.69
N PRO A 246 9.85 -16.85 1.66
CA PRO A 246 8.48 -16.99 2.15
C PRO A 246 7.46 -16.94 1.01
N SER A 247 6.42 -17.76 1.08
CA SER A 247 5.37 -17.86 0.04
C SER A 247 4.64 -16.55 -0.20
N GLU A 248 4.55 -15.70 0.80
CA GLU A 248 3.93 -14.38 0.72
C GLU A 248 4.57 -13.49 -0.37
N LEU A 249 5.87 -13.66 -0.63
CA LEU A 249 6.54 -12.94 -1.73
C LEU A 249 6.03 -13.40 -3.09
N SER A 250 5.76 -14.69 -3.26
CA SER A 250 5.16 -15.21 -4.51
C SER A 250 3.77 -14.62 -4.71
N VAL A 251 2.97 -14.50 -3.65
CA VAL A 251 1.64 -13.87 -3.70
C VAL A 251 1.77 -12.38 -4.07
N LEU A 252 2.64 -11.64 -3.40
CA LEU A 252 2.85 -10.21 -3.65
C LEU A 252 3.32 -9.91 -5.07
N LEU A 253 4.05 -10.83 -5.68
CA LEU A 253 4.56 -10.72 -7.06
C LEU A 253 3.59 -11.30 -8.11
N GLY A 254 2.41 -11.78 -7.70
CA GLY A 254 1.44 -12.39 -8.61
C GLY A 254 1.95 -13.67 -9.27
N ARG A 255 2.77 -14.46 -8.53
CA ARG A 255 3.32 -15.73 -9.03
C ARG A 255 2.57 -16.94 -8.49
N ASP A 256 1.69 -16.73 -7.51
CA ASP A 256 0.92 -17.78 -6.84
C ASP A 256 -0.59 -17.54 -6.99
N ASP A 257 -1.02 -17.21 -8.18
CA ASP A 257 -2.43 -17.05 -8.54
C ASP A 257 -2.73 -17.68 -9.92
N PHE A 258 -3.96 -17.56 -10.37
CA PHE A 258 -4.39 -18.14 -11.66
C PHE A 258 -4.31 -17.17 -12.85
N LEU A 259 -3.89 -15.93 -12.62
CA LEU A 259 -3.76 -14.94 -13.67
C LEU A 259 -2.38 -15.05 -14.35
N GLY A 260 -2.32 -14.74 -15.63
CA GLY A 260 -1.05 -14.72 -16.37
C GLY A 260 -0.36 -16.07 -16.55
N HIS A 261 -1.05 -17.19 -16.32
CA HIS A 261 -0.47 -18.51 -16.54
C HIS A 261 0.02 -18.71 -17.97
N LYS A 262 1.25 -19.17 -18.09
CA LYS A 262 1.84 -19.57 -19.39
C LYS A 262 1.39 -20.95 -19.85
N ASP A 263 0.92 -21.79 -18.92
CA ASP A 263 0.41 -23.14 -19.21
C ASP A 263 -1.09 -23.07 -19.43
N PHE A 264 -1.52 -23.27 -20.68
CA PHE A 264 -2.93 -23.26 -21.06
C PHE A 264 -3.76 -24.38 -20.41
N LYS A 265 -3.13 -25.43 -19.86
CA LYS A 265 -3.81 -26.49 -19.12
C LYS A 265 -4.12 -26.10 -17.69
N LYS A 266 -3.38 -25.14 -17.14
CA LYS A 266 -3.54 -24.64 -15.76
C LYS A 266 -4.32 -23.34 -15.69
N GLY A 267 -4.29 -22.54 -16.75
CA GLY A 267 -5.02 -21.28 -16.85
C GLY A 267 -6.42 -21.45 -17.47
N GLY A 268 -7.28 -20.48 -17.26
CA GLY A 268 -8.61 -20.42 -17.85
C GLY A 268 -9.73 -20.97 -16.95
N ALA A 269 -10.96 -20.93 -17.44
CA ALA A 269 -12.13 -21.39 -16.71
C ALA A 269 -12.23 -22.92 -16.74
N GLY A 270 -11.99 -23.57 -15.60
CA GLY A 270 -12.14 -25.02 -15.43
C GLY A 270 -11.05 -25.65 -14.55
N GLY A 271 -11.36 -26.77 -13.90
CA GLY A 271 -10.41 -27.54 -13.13
C GLY A 271 -9.86 -26.83 -11.89
N GLU A 272 -8.54 -26.71 -11.78
CA GLU A 272 -7.87 -26.08 -10.63
C GLU A 272 -8.16 -24.58 -10.55
N THR A 273 -8.34 -23.92 -11.68
CA THR A 273 -8.69 -22.50 -11.76
C THR A 273 -10.00 -22.21 -11.03
N GLU A 274 -10.98 -23.13 -11.07
CA GLU A 274 -12.23 -22.93 -10.35
C GLU A 274 -12.03 -22.89 -8.82
N LYS A 275 -11.10 -23.69 -8.28
CA LYS A 275 -10.77 -23.65 -6.86
C LYS A 275 -10.09 -22.34 -6.48
N LEU A 276 -9.14 -21.90 -7.28
CA LEU A 276 -8.45 -20.64 -7.08
C LEU A 276 -9.41 -19.46 -7.20
N PHE A 277 -10.25 -19.48 -8.24
CA PHE A 277 -11.27 -18.46 -8.41
C PHE A 277 -12.22 -18.37 -7.20
N LYS A 278 -12.69 -19.49 -6.68
CA LYS A 278 -13.48 -19.53 -5.43
C LYS A 278 -12.72 -19.00 -4.23
N THR A 279 -11.42 -19.25 -4.16
CA THR A 279 -10.57 -18.73 -3.07
C THR A 279 -10.40 -17.22 -3.16
N PHE A 280 -10.15 -16.67 -4.35
CA PHE A 280 -9.95 -15.23 -4.55
C PHE A 280 -11.26 -14.44 -4.57
N THR A 281 -12.36 -15.03 -4.99
CA THR A 281 -13.66 -14.37 -5.00
C THR A 281 -14.28 -14.27 -3.60
N ARG A 282 -13.87 -15.14 -2.67
CA ARG A 282 -14.15 -15.02 -1.23
C ARG A 282 -13.15 -14.10 -0.52
N ALA A 283 -12.49 -13.27 -1.25
CA ALA A 283 -11.31 -12.53 -0.84
C ALA A 283 -11.53 -11.49 0.25
N ARG A 284 -12.74 -11.37 0.72
CA ARG A 284 -13.05 -10.47 1.82
C ARG A 284 -13.74 -11.12 2.97
N SER A 285 -13.86 -12.36 2.87
CA SER A 285 -14.40 -13.11 3.98
C SER A 285 -13.39 -13.29 5.07
#